data_3971053c8e9d9d38633b984dfb1dea14
#
_entry.id   3971053c8e9d9d38633b984dfb1dea14
#
_cell.length_a   1.000
_cell.length_b   1.000
_cell.length_c   1.000
_cell.angle_alpha   90.00
_cell.angle_beta   90.00
_cell.angle_gamma   90.00
#
_symmetry.space_group_name_H-M   'P 1'
#
loop_
_entity.id
_entity.type
_entity.pdbx_description
1 polymer ?
#
loop_
_entity_poly.entity_id
_entity_poly.type
_entity_poly.pdbx_seq_one_letter_code
_entity_poly.pdbx_strand_id
1 'polypeptide(L)'
;MLNILGKRYYFFLLSLLLIVPGMIVLAIYGLPLAVDFKGGSLLEVVFPAGKVPTTEEVVSIYTNYGFDNVTVQTALGENDVHNILIIRSPDLTTTINGVESNPDATKNLIVADLKSVSGDAETYVNSFQNVGPTIASQVANRAVLAIAIAMLAVVIYIAI
;
A
#
# COMPACT_ATOMS: atom_id res chain seq x y z
N MET A 1 -46.59 4.13 12.84
CA MET A 1 -45.50 3.34 13.47
C MET A 1 -45.05 2.30 12.48
N LEU A 2 -43.77 2.30 12.12
CA LEU A 2 -43.17 1.31 11.21
C LEU A 2 -43.13 -0.05 11.94
N ASN A 3 -43.87 -1.03 11.45
CA ASN A 3 -43.88 -2.36 12.04
C ASN A 3 -42.65 -3.17 11.62
N ILE A 4 -41.48 -2.82 12.20
CA ILE A 4 -40.18 -3.35 11.83
C ILE A 4 -40.05 -4.84 12.16
N LEU A 5 -40.60 -5.25 13.31
CA LEU A 5 -40.60 -6.65 13.77
C LEU A 5 -41.41 -7.59 12.85
N GLY A 6 -42.55 -7.12 12.30
CA GLY A 6 -43.35 -7.90 11.37
C GLY A 6 -42.72 -8.04 9.96
N LYS A 7 -41.84 -7.13 9.61
CA LYS A 7 -41.16 -7.10 8.28
C LYS A 7 -39.69 -7.56 8.34
N ARG A 8 -39.28 -8.27 9.39
CA ARG A 8 -37.91 -8.71 9.60
C ARG A 8 -37.27 -9.44 8.39
N TYR A 9 -38.05 -10.27 7.71
CA TYR A 9 -37.57 -11.03 6.55
C TYR A 9 -37.24 -10.14 5.35
N TYR A 10 -37.98 -9.04 5.15
CA TYR A 10 -37.65 -8.08 4.09
C TYR A 10 -36.33 -7.36 4.37
N PHE A 11 -36.05 -7.03 5.63
CA PHE A 11 -34.75 -6.41 6.02
C PHE A 11 -33.60 -7.40 5.89
N PHE A 12 -33.79 -8.66 6.25
CA PHE A 12 -32.79 -9.71 6.04
C PHE A 12 -32.53 -9.93 4.55
N LEU A 13 -33.56 -9.98 3.71
CA LEU A 13 -33.41 -10.14 2.27
C LEU A 13 -32.68 -8.96 1.65
N LEU A 14 -33.01 -7.73 2.06
CA LEU A 14 -32.33 -6.52 1.61
C LEU A 14 -30.85 -6.52 2.02
N SER A 15 -30.55 -6.89 3.28
CA SER A 15 -29.18 -7.02 3.75
C SER A 15 -28.39 -8.10 2.98
N LEU A 16 -28.99 -9.25 2.75
CA LEU A 16 -28.39 -10.33 2.00
C LEU A 16 -28.11 -9.92 0.54
N LEU A 17 -29.03 -9.21 -0.10
CA LEU A 17 -28.90 -8.68 -1.45
C LEU A 17 -27.71 -7.72 -1.58
N LEU A 18 -27.33 -7.04 -0.51
CA LEU A 18 -26.22 -6.09 -0.46
C LEU A 18 -24.90 -6.79 -0.09
N ILE A 19 -24.95 -7.71 0.89
CA ILE A 19 -23.76 -8.40 1.41
C ILE A 19 -23.22 -9.41 0.40
N VAL A 20 -24.09 -10.22 -0.25
CA VAL A 20 -23.64 -11.28 -1.16
C VAL A 20 -22.83 -10.75 -2.35
N PRO A 21 -23.30 -9.72 -3.10
CA PRO A 21 -22.49 -9.13 -4.15
C PRO A 21 -21.19 -8.53 -3.63
N GLY A 22 -21.22 -7.87 -2.46
CA GLY A 22 -20.03 -7.33 -1.81
C GLY A 22 -18.98 -8.42 -1.49
N MET A 23 -19.42 -9.56 -0.96
CA MET A 23 -18.55 -10.71 -0.72
C MET A 23 -17.97 -11.30 -2.02
N ILE A 24 -18.79 -11.38 -3.08
CA ILE A 24 -18.32 -11.86 -4.39
C ILE A 24 -17.24 -10.93 -4.95
N VAL A 25 -17.48 -9.63 -4.93
CA VAL A 25 -16.49 -8.63 -5.37
C VAL A 25 -15.20 -8.74 -4.55
N LEU A 26 -15.33 -8.86 -3.23
CA LEU A 26 -14.19 -9.03 -2.34
C LEU A 26 -13.40 -10.32 -2.63
N ALA A 27 -14.08 -11.42 -2.95
CA ALA A 27 -13.45 -12.70 -3.28
C ALA A 27 -12.73 -12.65 -4.64
N ILE A 28 -13.26 -11.89 -5.62
CA ILE A 28 -12.67 -11.79 -6.96
C ILE A 28 -11.53 -10.78 -7.00
N TYR A 29 -11.72 -9.60 -6.44
CA TYR A 29 -10.75 -8.49 -6.51
C TYR A 29 -9.79 -8.45 -5.32
N GLY A 30 -10.12 -9.13 -4.21
CA GLY A 30 -9.36 -9.07 -2.97
C GLY A 30 -9.41 -7.70 -2.29
N LEU A 31 -8.66 -7.56 -1.20
CA LEU A 31 -8.47 -6.27 -0.51
C LEU A 31 -7.16 -5.63 -0.99
N PRO A 32 -7.16 -4.35 -1.39
CA PRO A 32 -5.93 -3.59 -1.61
C PRO A 32 -5.26 -3.33 -0.26
N LEU A 33 -4.43 -4.27 0.19
CA LEU A 33 -3.72 -4.16 1.46
C LEU A 33 -2.54 -3.19 1.33
N ALA A 34 -2.27 -2.44 2.40
CA ALA A 34 -1.09 -1.60 2.51
C ALA A 34 0.20 -2.44 2.57
N VAL A 35 1.35 -1.79 2.39
CA VAL A 35 2.67 -2.45 2.40
C VAL A 35 2.95 -3.18 3.72
N ASP A 36 2.39 -2.72 4.84
CA ASP A 36 2.51 -3.37 6.15
C ASP A 36 1.93 -4.80 6.19
N PHE A 37 0.97 -5.11 5.31
CA PHE A 37 0.30 -6.41 5.25
C PHE A 37 0.73 -7.27 4.07
N LYS A 38 1.16 -6.65 2.95
CA LYS A 38 1.65 -7.37 1.76
C LYS A 38 3.17 -7.47 1.73
N GLY A 39 3.86 -6.60 2.45
CA GLY A 39 5.27 -6.33 2.25
C GLY A 39 5.48 -5.40 1.05
N GLY A 40 6.65 -4.81 0.99
CA GLY A 40 7.03 -3.88 -0.06
C GLY A 40 7.67 -2.62 0.49
N SER A 41 7.97 -1.70 -0.40
CA SER A 41 8.57 -0.41 -0.09
C SER A 41 7.64 0.74 -0.39
N LEU A 42 7.68 1.73 0.46
CA LEU A 42 7.09 3.05 0.27
C LEU A 42 8.22 4.08 0.31
N LEU A 43 8.43 4.77 -0.78
CA LEU A 43 9.42 5.84 -0.90
C LEU A 43 8.71 7.15 -1.23
N GLU A 44 8.91 8.16 -0.40
CA GLU A 44 8.44 9.51 -0.63
C GLU A 44 9.63 10.42 -0.94
N VAL A 45 9.60 11.03 -2.11
CA VAL A 45 10.65 11.95 -2.58
C VAL A 45 10.03 13.29 -2.87
N VAL A 46 10.64 14.33 -2.36
CA VAL A 46 10.26 15.73 -2.62
C VAL A 46 11.17 16.31 -3.68
N PHE A 47 10.56 16.89 -4.71
CA PHE A 47 11.25 17.56 -5.81
C PHE A 47 10.94 19.05 -5.80
N PRO A 48 11.82 19.89 -6.35
CA PRO A 48 11.50 21.28 -6.63
C PRO A 48 10.34 21.40 -7.62
N ALA A 49 9.60 22.48 -7.51
CA ALA A 49 8.47 22.75 -8.38
C ALA A 49 8.84 22.71 -9.88
N GLY A 50 8.06 21.95 -10.65
CA GLY A 50 8.25 21.81 -12.09
C GLY A 50 9.37 20.86 -12.54
N LYS A 51 10.00 20.12 -11.61
CA LYS A 51 11.06 19.14 -11.90
C LYS A 51 10.73 17.74 -11.42
N VAL A 52 9.45 17.44 -11.27
CA VAL A 52 9.00 16.11 -10.87
C VAL A 52 9.10 15.16 -12.07
N PRO A 53 9.79 14.01 -11.94
CA PRO A 53 9.84 13.01 -13.00
C PRO A 53 8.43 12.48 -13.33
N THR A 54 8.23 12.10 -14.57
CA THR A 54 6.98 11.48 -15.01
C THR A 54 6.85 10.05 -14.45
N THR A 55 5.63 9.56 -14.38
CA THR A 55 5.36 8.18 -13.92
C THR A 55 6.14 7.15 -14.74
N GLU A 56 6.23 7.35 -16.06
CA GLU A 56 6.93 6.46 -16.98
C GLU A 56 8.44 6.43 -16.72
N GLU A 57 9.04 7.58 -16.45
CA GLU A 57 10.47 7.67 -16.09
C GLU A 57 10.76 6.94 -14.79
N VAL A 58 9.94 7.15 -13.76
CA VAL A 58 10.09 6.47 -12.47
C VAL A 58 9.93 4.96 -12.62
N VAL A 59 8.91 4.50 -13.34
CA VAL A 59 8.69 3.07 -13.58
C VAL A 59 9.86 2.47 -14.34
N SER A 60 10.42 3.16 -15.34
CA SER A 60 11.56 2.67 -16.10
C SER A 60 12.82 2.52 -15.22
N ILE A 61 13.07 3.46 -14.31
CA ILE A 61 14.17 3.35 -13.33
C ILE A 61 14.02 2.08 -12.50
N TYR A 62 12.85 1.87 -11.90
CA TYR A 62 12.61 0.68 -11.08
C TYR A 62 12.72 -0.64 -11.87
N THR A 63 12.21 -0.66 -13.10
CA THR A 63 12.31 -1.83 -13.99
C THR A 63 13.77 -2.15 -14.33
N ASN A 64 14.65 -1.16 -14.50
CA ASN A 64 16.06 -1.37 -14.73
C ASN A 64 16.76 -2.08 -13.54
N TYR A 65 16.24 -1.92 -12.33
CA TYR A 65 16.69 -2.66 -11.14
C TYR A 65 15.96 -3.98 -10.93
N GLY A 66 15.04 -4.37 -11.85
CA GLY A 66 14.30 -5.63 -11.79
C GLY A 66 13.05 -5.59 -10.92
N PHE A 67 12.53 -4.40 -10.59
CA PHE A 67 11.30 -4.23 -9.83
C PHE A 67 10.11 -3.93 -10.75
N ASP A 68 9.24 -4.92 -10.90
CA ASP A 68 7.95 -4.77 -11.59
C ASP A 68 6.85 -4.34 -10.61
N ASN A 69 5.69 -3.94 -11.14
CA ASN A 69 4.50 -3.55 -10.35
C ASN A 69 4.73 -2.34 -9.43
N VAL A 70 5.41 -1.33 -9.94
CA VAL A 70 5.60 -0.05 -9.26
C VAL A 70 4.40 0.85 -9.48
N THR A 71 3.90 1.42 -8.39
CA THR A 71 2.81 2.40 -8.43
C THR A 71 3.33 3.76 -8.00
N VAL A 72 3.17 4.74 -8.86
CA VAL A 72 3.62 6.12 -8.64
C VAL A 72 2.42 7.03 -8.48
N GLN A 73 2.42 7.84 -7.43
CA GLN A 73 1.40 8.85 -7.16
C GLN A 73 2.08 10.17 -6.85
N THR A 74 1.49 11.26 -7.34
CA THR A 74 1.95 12.61 -7.03
C THR A 74 1.06 13.22 -5.97
N ALA A 75 1.64 13.83 -4.96
CA ALA A 75 0.93 14.54 -3.90
C ALA A 75 1.33 16.01 -3.86
N LEU A 76 0.44 16.81 -3.28
CA LEU A 76 0.71 18.23 -3.00
C LEU A 76 1.67 18.33 -1.82
N GLY A 77 2.74 19.08 -2.01
CA GLY A 77 3.65 19.47 -0.95
C GLY A 77 3.26 20.79 -0.32
N GLU A 78 4.18 21.34 0.44
CA GLU A 78 4.02 22.66 1.06
C GLU A 78 3.80 23.73 -0.03
N ASN A 79 2.88 24.64 0.16
CA ASN A 79 2.44 25.68 -0.80
C ASN A 79 1.59 25.20 -2.01
N ASP A 80 0.83 24.12 -1.87
CA ASP A 80 -0.08 23.61 -2.90
C ASP A 80 0.62 23.26 -4.25
N VAL A 81 1.89 22.91 -4.22
CA VAL A 81 2.64 22.47 -5.39
C VAL A 81 2.71 20.94 -5.43
N HIS A 82 2.36 20.34 -6.57
CA HIS A 82 2.53 18.90 -6.78
C HIS A 82 4.01 18.56 -6.97
N ASN A 83 4.71 18.35 -5.87
CA ASN A 83 6.14 18.10 -5.86
C ASN A 83 6.58 16.91 -4.97
N ILE A 84 5.63 16.19 -4.40
CA ILE A 84 5.90 14.96 -3.64
C ILE A 84 5.55 13.76 -4.52
N LEU A 85 6.53 12.89 -4.75
CA LEU A 85 6.32 11.61 -5.40
C LEU A 85 6.23 10.52 -4.34
N ILE A 86 5.13 9.77 -4.35
CA ILE A 86 4.90 8.61 -3.50
C ILE A 86 5.01 7.37 -4.37
N ILE A 87 6.06 6.61 -4.17
CA ILE A 87 6.38 5.43 -4.97
C ILE A 87 6.19 4.19 -4.10
N ARG A 88 5.30 3.30 -4.54
CA ARG A 88 5.10 1.98 -3.93
C ARG A 88 5.67 0.93 -4.86
N SER A 89 6.55 0.09 -4.32
CA SER A 89 7.21 -0.99 -5.05
C SER A 89 7.22 -2.27 -4.23
N PRO A 90 7.54 -3.42 -4.83
CA PRO A 90 7.91 -4.61 -4.07
C PRO A 90 9.07 -4.32 -3.11
N ASP A 91 9.35 -5.28 -2.20
CA ASP A 91 10.50 -5.18 -1.29
C ASP A 91 11.78 -4.92 -2.09
N LEU A 92 12.51 -3.87 -1.71
CA LEU A 92 13.75 -3.44 -2.38
C LEU A 92 14.97 -4.33 -2.03
N THR A 93 14.76 -5.43 -1.32
CA THR A 93 15.79 -6.46 -1.16
C THR A 93 15.99 -7.16 -2.49
N THR A 94 17.10 -6.94 -3.14
CA THR A 94 17.45 -7.56 -4.43
C THR A 94 18.87 -8.05 -4.43
N THR A 95 19.18 -8.97 -5.35
CA THR A 95 20.54 -9.43 -5.57
C THR A 95 21.15 -8.66 -6.72
N ILE A 96 21.98 -7.68 -6.42
CA ILE A 96 22.74 -6.91 -7.42
C ILE A 96 24.13 -7.54 -7.56
N ASN A 97 24.47 -8.00 -8.77
CA ASN A 97 25.77 -8.64 -9.07
C ASN A 97 26.11 -9.85 -8.17
N GLY A 98 25.08 -10.63 -7.74
CA GLY A 98 25.27 -11.81 -6.91
C GLY A 98 25.44 -11.54 -5.42
N VAL A 99 25.28 -10.29 -4.98
CA VAL A 99 25.32 -9.86 -3.58
C VAL A 99 23.93 -9.41 -3.17
N GLU A 100 23.40 -9.94 -2.06
CA GLU A 100 22.16 -9.41 -1.48
C GLU A 100 22.34 -7.94 -1.11
N SER A 101 21.60 -7.08 -1.78
CA SER A 101 21.61 -5.65 -1.52
C SER A 101 20.63 -5.32 -0.40
N ASN A 102 21.08 -4.53 0.54
CA ASN A 102 20.22 -3.96 1.57
C ASN A 102 19.22 -3.00 0.91
N PRO A 103 17.93 -2.99 1.33
CA PRO A 103 16.91 -2.03 0.85
C PRO A 103 17.38 -0.58 0.84
N ASP A 104 18.16 -0.15 1.83
CA ASP A 104 18.72 1.19 1.90
C ASP A 104 19.74 1.46 0.78
N ALA A 105 20.57 0.49 0.43
CA ALA A 105 21.52 0.63 -0.67
C ALA A 105 20.78 0.76 -2.01
N THR A 106 19.82 -0.10 -2.27
CA THR A 106 18.96 -0.06 -3.48
C THR A 106 18.19 1.26 -3.56
N LYS A 107 17.58 1.72 -2.46
CA LYS A 107 16.94 3.04 -2.37
C LYS A 107 17.89 4.16 -2.78
N ASN A 108 19.14 4.16 -2.28
CA ASN A 108 20.08 5.22 -2.57
C ASN A 108 20.47 5.27 -4.05
N LEU A 109 20.58 4.12 -4.72
CA LEU A 109 20.80 4.04 -6.17
C LEU A 109 19.60 4.60 -6.94
N ILE A 110 18.38 4.17 -6.60
CA ILE A 110 17.16 4.66 -7.24
C ILE A 110 17.01 6.19 -7.05
N VAL A 111 17.26 6.69 -5.85
CA VAL A 111 17.19 8.13 -5.55
C VAL A 111 18.26 8.90 -6.34
N ALA A 112 19.46 8.34 -6.54
CA ALA A 112 20.48 8.96 -7.37
C ALA A 112 20.04 9.07 -8.84
N ASP A 113 19.41 8.02 -9.38
CA ASP A 113 18.85 8.04 -10.74
C ASP A 113 17.69 9.03 -10.86
N LEU A 114 16.79 9.07 -9.88
CA LEU A 114 15.71 10.06 -9.84
C LEU A 114 16.23 11.49 -9.83
N LYS A 115 17.29 11.77 -9.07
CA LYS A 115 17.97 13.06 -9.06
C LYS A 115 18.59 13.39 -10.42
N SER A 116 19.17 12.41 -11.10
CA SER A 116 19.79 12.61 -12.41
C SER A 116 18.74 12.98 -13.48
N VAL A 117 17.57 12.37 -13.44
CA VAL A 117 16.45 12.65 -14.35
C VAL A 117 15.82 14.01 -14.07
N SER A 118 15.64 14.37 -12.80
CA SER A 118 15.08 15.68 -12.41
C SER A 118 16.09 16.84 -12.61
N GLY A 119 17.39 16.53 -12.73
CA GLY A 119 18.45 17.53 -12.89
C GLY A 119 18.60 18.46 -11.68
N ASP A 120 18.22 18.01 -10.47
CA ASP A 120 18.18 18.86 -9.29
C ASP A 120 18.85 18.27 -8.06
N ALA A 121 19.73 19.08 -7.46
CA ALA A 121 20.42 18.74 -6.22
C ALA A 121 19.54 18.92 -4.96
N GLU A 122 18.44 19.69 -5.04
CA GLU A 122 17.56 19.96 -3.90
C GLU A 122 16.51 18.85 -3.67
N THR A 123 16.48 17.81 -4.51
CA THR A 123 15.64 16.64 -4.31
C THR A 123 16.08 15.85 -3.08
N TYR A 124 15.14 15.58 -2.16
CA TYR A 124 15.43 14.82 -0.95
C TYR A 124 14.36 13.78 -0.64
N VAL A 125 14.75 12.76 0.11
CA VAL A 125 13.84 11.71 0.60
C VAL A 125 13.13 12.23 1.85
N ASN A 126 11.80 12.28 1.79
CA ASN A 126 10.96 12.66 2.92
C ASN A 126 10.70 11.46 3.85
N SER A 127 10.38 10.30 3.27
CA SER A 127 10.12 9.09 4.03
C SER A 127 10.53 7.87 3.22
N PHE A 128 11.04 6.87 3.92
CA PHE A 128 11.31 5.55 3.35
C PHE A 128 10.90 4.47 4.34
N GLN A 129 10.06 3.56 3.89
CA GLN A 129 9.63 2.39 4.66
C GLN A 129 9.79 1.17 3.79
N ASN A 130 10.41 0.13 4.32
CA ASN A 130 10.53 -1.16 3.66
C ASN A 130 10.12 -2.27 4.64
N VAL A 131 9.17 -3.08 4.21
CA VAL A 131 8.64 -4.20 5.01
C VAL A 131 8.84 -5.49 4.24
N GLY A 132 9.71 -6.34 4.75
CA GLY A 132 9.93 -7.65 4.14
C GLY A 132 8.68 -8.53 4.18
N PRO A 133 8.49 -9.41 3.16
CA PRO A 133 7.30 -10.26 3.03
C PRO A 133 7.03 -11.15 4.24
N THR A 134 8.10 -11.61 4.90
CA THR A 134 8.00 -12.47 6.09
C THR A 134 7.37 -11.73 7.27
N ILE A 135 7.80 -10.48 7.50
CA ILE A 135 7.27 -9.64 8.59
C ILE A 135 5.82 -9.27 8.29
N ALA A 136 5.54 -8.85 7.06
CA ALA A 136 4.20 -8.48 6.62
C ALA A 136 3.20 -9.63 6.79
N SER A 137 3.56 -10.85 6.38
CA SER A 137 2.71 -12.03 6.55
C SER A 137 2.44 -12.38 8.02
N GLN A 138 3.44 -12.23 8.90
CA GLN A 138 3.26 -12.44 10.33
C GLN A 138 2.30 -11.42 10.94
N VAL A 139 2.43 -10.15 10.56
CA VAL A 139 1.54 -9.07 11.02
C VAL A 139 0.11 -9.33 10.54
N ALA A 140 -0.07 -9.65 9.25
CA ALA A 140 -1.37 -9.97 8.67
C ALA A 140 -2.06 -11.13 9.39
N ASN A 141 -1.35 -12.25 9.59
CA ASN A 141 -1.90 -13.43 10.25
C ASN A 141 -2.28 -13.15 11.71
N ARG A 142 -1.47 -12.40 12.44
CA ARG A 142 -1.76 -12.02 13.83
C ARG A 142 -2.95 -11.06 13.90
N ALA A 143 -3.09 -10.14 12.96
CA ALA A 143 -4.22 -9.22 12.89
C ALA A 143 -5.54 -9.97 12.65
N VAL A 144 -5.55 -10.91 11.69
CA VAL A 144 -6.74 -11.74 11.41
C VAL A 144 -7.13 -12.55 12.65
N LEU A 145 -6.16 -13.17 13.32
CA LEU A 145 -6.41 -13.94 14.55
C LEU A 145 -6.97 -13.06 15.68
N ALA A 146 -6.40 -11.87 15.88
CA ALA A 146 -6.87 -10.92 16.89
C ALA A 146 -8.32 -10.46 16.62
N ILE A 147 -8.65 -10.18 15.37
CA ILE A 147 -10.02 -9.81 14.96
C ILE A 147 -10.99 -10.98 15.22
N ALA A 148 -10.61 -12.20 14.88
CA ALA A 148 -11.44 -13.38 15.12
C ALA A 148 -11.72 -13.60 16.61
N ILE A 149 -10.70 -13.48 17.47
CA ILE A 149 -10.84 -13.59 18.92
C ILE A 149 -11.73 -12.46 19.46
N ALA A 150 -11.54 -11.23 19.01
CA ALA A 150 -12.34 -10.10 19.43
C ALA A 150 -13.82 -10.26 19.05
N MET A 151 -14.11 -10.72 17.83
CA MET A 151 -15.49 -11.02 17.40
C MET A 151 -16.12 -12.11 18.24
N LEU A 152 -15.39 -13.19 18.53
CA LEU A 152 -15.86 -14.27 19.39
C LEU A 152 -16.19 -13.78 20.81
N ALA A 153 -15.31 -12.94 21.38
CA ALA A 153 -15.52 -12.38 22.71
C ALA A 153 -16.79 -11.50 22.77
N VAL A 154 -17.03 -10.68 21.71
CA VAL A 154 -18.23 -9.84 21.62
C VAL A 154 -19.48 -10.72 21.49
N VAL A 155 -19.47 -11.78 20.69
CA VAL A 155 -20.59 -12.71 20.55
C VAL A 155 -20.92 -13.38 21.89
N ILE A 156 -19.90 -13.86 22.61
CA ILE A 156 -20.06 -14.47 23.94
C ILE A 156 -20.66 -13.45 24.93
N TYR A 157 -20.13 -12.22 24.94
CA TYR A 157 -20.62 -11.16 25.82
C TYR A 157 -22.09 -10.82 25.58
N ILE A 158 -22.54 -10.82 24.31
CA ILE A 158 -23.95 -10.54 23.98
C ILE A 158 -24.87 -11.73 24.29
N ALA A 159 -24.33 -12.97 24.27
CA ALA A 159 -25.10 -14.18 24.50
C ALA A 159 -25.37 -14.50 26.00
N ILE A 160 -24.62 -13.88 26.92
CA ILE A 160 -24.77 -13.99 28.38
C ILE A 160 -25.69 -12.89 28.90
#